data_d710fa77ffec5fcd4007b356490c5123
#
_entry.id   d710fa77ffec5fcd4007b356490c5123
#
_cell.length_a   1.000
_cell.length_b   1.000
_cell.length_c   1.000
_cell.angle_alpha   90.00
_cell.angle_beta   90.00
_cell.angle_gamma   90.00
#
_symmetry.space_group_name_H-M   'P 1'
#
loop_
_entity.id
_entity.type
_entity.pdbx_description
1 polymer ?
#
loop_
_entity_poly.entity_id
_entity_poly.type
_entity_poly.pdbx_seq_one_letter_code
_entity_poly.pdbx_strand_id
1 'polypeptide(L)'
;MSRKIVSYPGREITTEEIKKGKVLESVQKFEPKYDWAAGVAISKFLDGMKEGKIIGRKCSQCQRVLVPPRMYCEQCFRPTDEWITVKDTGTINTFSISHVASDASRLKEPLVVAVVNIDGASPGMGFLHHLGEVEPDPEKIQVGMKVKAVWKPREQREGSITDIKYFKPVHGGE
;
A
#
# COMPACT_ATOMS: atom_id res chain seq x y z
N MET A 1 0.87 45.63 -21.45
CA MET A 1 2.36 45.50 -21.44
C MET A 1 2.71 44.02 -21.38
N SER A 2 3.20 43.47 -22.50
CA SER A 2 3.67 42.09 -22.56
C SER A 2 5.02 41.99 -21.84
N ARG A 3 5.09 41.20 -20.74
CA ARG A 3 6.37 40.92 -20.11
C ARG A 3 7.18 40.00 -21.04
N LYS A 4 8.28 40.50 -21.56
CA LYS A 4 9.27 39.66 -22.25
C LYS A 4 9.78 38.60 -21.25
N ILE A 5 9.56 37.33 -21.57
CA ILE A 5 10.21 36.23 -20.85
C ILE A 5 11.68 36.26 -21.24
N VAL A 6 12.54 36.58 -20.29
CA VAL A 6 13.99 36.52 -20.49
C VAL A 6 14.40 35.06 -20.31
N SER A 7 14.85 34.42 -21.39
CA SER A 7 15.44 33.10 -21.34
C SER A 7 16.90 33.21 -20.95
N TYR A 8 17.28 32.55 -19.86
CA TYR A 8 18.69 32.41 -19.48
C TYR A 8 19.22 31.12 -20.07
N PRO A 9 20.30 31.13 -20.86
CA PRO A 9 20.91 29.91 -21.36
C PRO A 9 21.45 29.12 -20.18
N GLY A 10 20.91 27.90 -20.00
CA GLY A 10 21.47 26.92 -19.11
C GLY A 10 22.67 26.21 -19.75
N ARG A 11 23.46 25.50 -18.94
CA ARG A 11 24.47 24.56 -19.42
C ARG A 11 24.17 23.17 -18.89
N GLU A 12 24.56 22.18 -19.63
CA GLU A 12 24.53 20.80 -19.12
C GLU A 12 25.54 20.64 -17.99
N ILE A 13 25.12 19.96 -16.94
CA ILE A 13 25.93 19.60 -15.77
C ILE A 13 26.16 18.10 -15.81
N THR A 14 27.43 17.70 -15.78
CA THR A 14 27.79 16.29 -15.79
C THR A 14 27.83 15.72 -14.36
N THR A 15 27.56 14.42 -14.24
CA THR A 15 27.68 13.69 -12.97
C THR A 15 29.10 13.80 -12.36
N GLU A 16 30.13 13.93 -13.19
CA GLU A 16 31.49 14.12 -12.73
C GLU A 16 31.74 15.50 -12.11
N GLU A 17 31.12 16.54 -12.63
CA GLU A 17 31.21 17.88 -12.06
C GLU A 17 30.57 17.95 -10.68
N ILE A 18 29.42 17.26 -10.50
CA ILE A 18 28.76 17.13 -9.22
C ILE A 18 29.67 16.39 -8.22
N LYS A 19 30.19 15.21 -8.61
CA LYS A 19 31.09 14.41 -7.77
C LYS A 19 32.37 15.15 -7.39
N LYS A 20 32.88 16.02 -8.25
CA LYS A 20 34.08 16.83 -7.99
C LYS A 20 33.81 18.13 -7.21
N GLY A 21 32.56 18.34 -6.76
CA GLY A 21 32.17 19.54 -6.02
C GLY A 21 32.29 20.85 -6.82
N LYS A 22 32.27 20.79 -8.16
CA LYS A 22 32.32 21.97 -9.03
C LYS A 22 30.98 22.67 -9.21
N VAL A 23 29.90 22.05 -8.71
CA VAL A 23 28.54 22.58 -8.74
C VAL A 23 28.16 22.93 -7.32
N LEU A 24 27.69 24.16 -7.14
CA LEU A 24 27.11 24.57 -5.85
C LEU A 24 25.77 23.87 -5.68
N GLU A 25 25.62 23.11 -4.61
CA GLU A 25 24.39 22.43 -4.25
C GLU A 25 23.98 22.80 -2.82
N SER A 26 22.70 22.81 -2.58
CA SER A 26 22.12 22.94 -1.25
C SER A 26 21.23 21.74 -0.98
N VAL A 27 21.60 20.96 0.03
CA VAL A 27 20.80 19.81 0.47
C VAL A 27 19.80 20.28 1.51
N GLN A 28 18.52 20.22 1.18
CA GLN A 28 17.44 20.50 2.11
C GLN A 28 16.77 19.18 2.49
N LYS A 29 16.77 18.87 3.79
CA LYS A 29 16.00 17.74 4.33
C LYS A 29 14.61 18.23 4.69
N PHE A 30 13.63 17.74 3.98
CA PHE A 30 12.23 17.98 4.31
C PHE A 30 11.74 16.87 5.23
N GLU A 31 11.34 17.23 6.44
CA GLU A 31 10.71 16.33 7.40
C GLU A 31 9.29 16.85 7.73
N PRO A 32 8.36 16.83 6.76
CA PRO A 32 7.02 17.32 7.01
C PRO A 32 6.33 16.40 8.01
N LYS A 33 5.78 16.99 9.07
CA LYS A 33 4.93 16.31 10.03
C LYS A 33 3.54 16.87 9.89
N TYR A 34 2.58 16.03 9.56
CA TYR A 34 1.18 16.43 9.46
C TYR A 34 0.27 15.23 9.74
N ASP A 35 -0.89 15.53 10.25
CA ASP A 35 -1.94 14.54 10.53
C ASP A 35 -3.07 14.67 9.51
N TRP A 36 -3.65 13.55 9.14
CA TRP A 36 -4.76 13.49 8.22
C TRP A 36 -6.01 12.99 8.94
N ALA A 37 -7.13 13.67 8.74
CA ALA A 37 -8.42 13.14 9.17
C ALA A 37 -8.77 11.91 8.32
N ALA A 38 -8.81 10.74 8.94
CA ALA A 38 -9.12 9.48 8.26
C ALA A 38 -10.57 9.42 7.74
N GLY A 39 -11.47 10.21 8.33
CA GLY A 39 -12.91 10.17 8.02
C GLY A 39 -13.55 8.87 8.51
N VAL A 40 -14.88 8.76 8.34
CA VAL A 40 -15.68 7.67 8.91
C VAL A 40 -15.27 6.30 8.40
N ALA A 41 -15.06 6.18 7.08
CA ALA A 41 -14.77 4.87 6.47
C ALA A 41 -13.42 4.31 6.90
N ILE A 42 -12.37 5.10 6.80
CA ILE A 42 -11.01 4.66 7.14
C ILE A 42 -10.86 4.50 8.65
N SER A 43 -11.46 5.37 9.49
CA SER A 43 -11.44 5.19 10.94
C SER A 43 -12.03 3.82 11.33
N LYS A 44 -13.20 3.46 10.79
CA LYS A 44 -13.82 2.15 11.06
C LYS A 44 -12.97 0.97 10.56
N PHE A 45 -12.28 1.13 9.44
CA PHE A 45 -11.35 0.14 8.93
C PHE A 45 -10.16 -0.06 9.88
N LEU A 46 -9.56 1.02 10.36
CA LEU A 46 -8.42 0.99 11.29
C LEU A 46 -8.83 0.43 12.66
N ASP A 47 -10.04 0.75 13.16
CA ASP A 47 -10.59 0.11 14.35
C ASP A 47 -10.70 -1.42 14.17
N GLY A 48 -11.14 -1.85 12.98
CA GLY A 48 -11.15 -3.27 12.62
C GLY A 48 -9.78 -3.90 12.65
N MET A 49 -8.75 -3.21 12.10
CA MET A 49 -7.36 -3.69 12.14
C MET A 49 -6.89 -3.93 13.58
N LYS A 50 -7.19 -3.00 14.50
CA LYS A 50 -6.88 -3.16 15.93
C LYS A 50 -7.52 -4.40 16.53
N GLU A 51 -8.72 -4.77 16.08
CA GLU A 51 -9.41 -5.99 16.51
C GLU A 51 -8.95 -7.26 15.75
N GLY A 52 -8.12 -7.14 14.74
CA GLY A 52 -7.70 -8.24 13.87
C GLY A 52 -8.78 -8.65 12.86
N LYS A 53 -9.51 -7.67 12.36
CA LYS A 53 -10.58 -7.84 11.37
C LYS A 53 -10.38 -6.90 10.20
N ILE A 54 -10.66 -7.38 9.00
CA ILE A 54 -10.70 -6.55 7.81
C ILE A 54 -12.14 -6.13 7.58
N ILE A 55 -12.41 -4.82 7.70
CA ILE A 55 -13.74 -4.25 7.54
C ILE A 55 -13.87 -3.69 6.12
N GLY A 56 -14.94 -4.05 5.45
CA GLY A 56 -15.34 -3.50 4.17
C GLY A 56 -16.68 -2.78 4.24
N ARG A 57 -17.07 -2.20 3.11
CA ARG A 57 -18.39 -1.57 2.96
C ARG A 57 -19.07 -2.06 1.70
N LYS A 58 -20.39 -2.38 1.83
CA LYS A 58 -21.18 -2.92 0.73
C LYS A 58 -22.10 -1.85 0.17
N CYS A 59 -22.26 -1.84 -1.12
CA CYS A 59 -23.28 -1.07 -1.83
C CYS A 59 -24.49 -1.97 -2.09
N SER A 60 -25.65 -1.61 -1.57
CA SER A 60 -26.89 -2.39 -1.73
C SER A 60 -27.40 -2.43 -3.19
N GLN A 61 -27.04 -1.44 -4.01
CA GLN A 61 -27.49 -1.37 -5.39
C GLN A 61 -26.72 -2.33 -6.32
N CYS A 62 -25.38 -2.24 -6.34
CA CYS A 62 -24.55 -3.10 -7.21
C CYS A 62 -23.93 -4.30 -6.48
N GLN A 63 -24.22 -4.46 -5.20
CA GLN A 63 -23.73 -5.53 -4.32
C GLN A 63 -22.21 -5.56 -4.15
N ARG A 64 -21.47 -4.54 -4.62
CA ARG A 64 -20.03 -4.46 -4.46
C ARG A 64 -19.63 -4.30 -2.99
N VAL A 65 -18.57 -5.01 -2.63
CA VAL A 65 -17.89 -4.95 -1.34
C VAL A 65 -16.56 -4.25 -1.53
N LEU A 66 -16.43 -3.07 -0.95
CA LEU A 66 -15.27 -2.20 -1.09
C LEU A 66 -14.30 -2.41 0.07
N VAL A 67 -13.05 -2.73 -0.24
CA VAL A 67 -11.94 -2.87 0.72
C VAL A 67 -10.70 -2.19 0.14
N PRO A 68 -10.10 -1.21 0.81
CA PRO A 68 -10.60 -0.51 2.00
C PRO A 68 -11.97 0.12 1.80
N PRO A 69 -12.75 0.33 2.89
CA PRO A 69 -14.12 0.82 2.77
C PRO A 69 -14.17 2.27 2.29
N ARG A 70 -15.21 2.61 1.54
CA ARG A 70 -15.49 3.96 1.06
C ARG A 70 -16.93 4.31 1.35
N MET A 71 -17.19 5.57 1.70
CA MET A 71 -18.56 6.05 1.98
C MET A 71 -19.43 6.14 0.73
N TYR A 72 -18.82 6.18 -0.46
CA TYR A 72 -19.51 6.25 -1.75
C TYR A 72 -19.04 5.13 -2.66
N CYS A 73 -20.00 4.57 -3.39
CA CYS A 73 -19.76 3.59 -4.44
C CYS A 73 -19.40 4.31 -5.74
N GLU A 74 -18.23 4.03 -6.28
CA GLU A 74 -17.72 4.65 -7.50
C GLU A 74 -18.48 4.22 -8.78
N GLN A 75 -19.22 3.11 -8.74
CA GLN A 75 -20.03 2.66 -9.88
C GLN A 75 -21.45 3.23 -9.87
N CYS A 76 -22.05 3.34 -8.68
CA CYS A 76 -23.44 3.77 -8.54
C CYS A 76 -23.58 5.25 -8.20
N PHE A 77 -22.44 5.94 -7.91
CA PHE A 77 -22.41 7.34 -7.48
C PHE A 77 -23.35 7.67 -6.32
N ARG A 78 -23.49 6.74 -5.37
CA ARG A 78 -24.34 6.85 -4.20
C ARG A 78 -23.63 6.42 -2.93
N PRO A 79 -24.13 6.78 -1.73
CA PRO A 79 -23.61 6.27 -0.47
C PRO A 79 -23.63 4.74 -0.44
N THR A 80 -22.61 4.15 0.16
CA THR A 80 -22.59 2.74 0.52
C THR A 80 -23.38 2.51 1.81
N ASP A 81 -23.91 1.30 2.01
CA ASP A 81 -24.98 1.11 2.97
C ASP A 81 -24.56 0.28 4.20
N GLU A 82 -23.78 -0.78 4.01
CA GLU A 82 -23.58 -1.81 5.01
C GLU A 82 -22.09 -2.01 5.35
N TRP A 83 -21.79 -2.14 6.64
CA TRP A 83 -20.49 -2.56 7.13
C TRP A 83 -20.41 -4.08 7.14
N ILE A 84 -19.40 -4.64 6.56
CA ILE A 84 -19.17 -6.08 6.59
C ILE A 84 -17.74 -6.42 6.99
N THR A 85 -17.58 -7.55 7.66
CA THR A 85 -16.26 -8.14 7.89
C THR A 85 -15.97 -9.12 6.76
N VAL A 86 -14.82 -8.97 6.13
CA VAL A 86 -14.32 -9.89 5.11
C VAL A 86 -13.28 -10.83 5.69
N LYS A 87 -12.83 -11.80 4.90
CA LYS A 87 -11.81 -12.76 5.36
C LYS A 87 -10.43 -12.09 5.45
N ASP A 88 -9.58 -12.64 6.27
CA ASP A 88 -8.17 -12.27 6.37
C ASP A 88 -7.26 -13.05 5.40
N THR A 89 -7.88 -13.69 4.42
CA THR A 89 -7.24 -14.38 3.30
C THR A 89 -7.42 -13.59 2.01
N GLY A 90 -6.61 -13.90 1.03
CA GLY A 90 -6.70 -13.25 -0.27
C GLY A 90 -5.88 -13.95 -1.34
N THR A 91 -5.77 -13.29 -2.47
CA THR A 91 -5.06 -13.80 -3.65
C THR A 91 -4.10 -12.72 -4.15
N ILE A 92 -2.86 -13.08 -4.44
CA ILE A 92 -1.88 -12.15 -5.02
C ILE A 92 -2.37 -11.71 -6.41
N ASN A 93 -2.60 -10.42 -6.57
CA ASN A 93 -2.94 -9.81 -7.85
C ASN A 93 -1.69 -9.42 -8.64
N THR A 94 -0.72 -8.83 -7.95
CA THR A 94 0.61 -8.51 -8.48
C THR A 94 1.60 -8.45 -7.34
N PHE A 95 2.89 -8.58 -7.64
CA PHE A 95 3.94 -8.49 -6.64
C PHE A 95 5.19 -7.80 -7.18
N SER A 96 6.07 -7.39 -6.28
CA SER A 96 7.39 -6.86 -6.60
C SER A 96 8.40 -7.33 -5.55
N ILE A 97 9.61 -7.58 -6.00
CA ILE A 97 10.77 -7.89 -5.16
C ILE A 97 11.69 -6.67 -5.23
N SER A 98 11.79 -5.92 -4.13
CA SER A 98 12.61 -4.71 -4.07
C SER A 98 13.94 -4.98 -3.41
N HIS A 99 15.01 -4.60 -4.07
CA HIS A 99 16.38 -4.64 -3.56
C HIS A 99 16.88 -3.27 -3.07
N VAL A 100 16.00 -2.26 -3.16
CA VAL A 100 16.31 -0.86 -2.86
C VAL A 100 15.26 -0.30 -1.92
N ALA A 101 15.68 0.42 -0.90
CA ALA A 101 14.81 1.14 0.02
C ALA A 101 14.31 2.46 -0.61
N SER A 102 13.36 3.12 0.07
CA SER A 102 12.76 4.38 -0.39
C SER A 102 13.75 5.55 -0.50
N ASP A 103 14.86 5.48 0.23
CA ASP A 103 15.97 6.44 0.19
C ASP A 103 17.03 6.10 -0.86
N ALA A 104 16.74 5.15 -1.76
CA ALA A 104 17.65 4.61 -2.77
C ALA A 104 18.86 3.82 -2.22
N SER A 105 18.93 3.55 -0.93
CA SER A 105 19.94 2.64 -0.37
C SER A 105 19.63 1.19 -0.72
N ARG A 106 20.66 0.34 -0.78
CA ARG A 106 20.47 -1.09 -1.01
C ARG A 106 20.03 -1.78 0.28
N LEU A 107 18.99 -2.58 0.16
CA LEU A 107 18.52 -3.45 1.24
C LEU A 107 19.50 -4.63 1.42
N LYS A 108 19.72 -5.04 2.65
CA LYS A 108 20.50 -6.25 2.97
C LYS A 108 19.77 -7.52 2.53
N GLU A 109 18.46 -7.53 2.73
CA GLU A 109 17.55 -8.58 2.31
C GLU A 109 16.47 -7.97 1.41
N PRO A 110 16.10 -8.63 0.31
CA PRO A 110 15.05 -8.14 -0.56
C PRO A 110 13.70 -8.05 0.17
N LEU A 111 12.95 -6.99 -0.11
CA LEU A 111 11.60 -6.80 0.39
C LEU A 111 10.59 -7.28 -0.65
N VAL A 112 9.74 -8.23 -0.28
CA VAL A 112 8.65 -8.69 -1.14
C VAL A 112 7.37 -7.98 -0.74
N VAL A 113 6.72 -7.34 -1.71
CA VAL A 113 5.42 -6.68 -1.54
C VAL A 113 4.45 -7.18 -2.60
N ALA A 114 3.18 -7.26 -2.26
CA ALA A 114 2.12 -7.67 -3.18
C ALA A 114 0.85 -6.84 -3.00
N VAL A 115 0.12 -6.65 -4.07
CA VAL A 115 -1.28 -6.26 -3.99
C VAL A 115 -2.09 -7.52 -3.78
N VAL A 116 -2.80 -7.58 -2.66
CA VAL A 116 -3.61 -8.73 -2.26
C VAL A 116 -5.09 -8.39 -2.45
N ASN A 117 -5.76 -9.10 -3.35
CA ASN A 117 -7.21 -9.07 -3.47
C ASN A 117 -7.80 -9.86 -2.30
N ILE A 118 -8.62 -9.22 -1.48
CA ILE A 118 -9.13 -9.81 -0.23
C ILE A 118 -10.35 -10.69 -0.52
N ASP A 119 -10.36 -11.90 0.05
CA ASP A 119 -11.48 -12.82 -0.10
C ASP A 119 -12.73 -12.29 0.60
N GLY A 120 -13.85 -12.27 -0.12
CA GLY A 120 -15.11 -11.67 0.32
C GLY A 120 -15.27 -10.19 -0.09
N ALA A 121 -14.22 -9.57 -0.61
CA ALA A 121 -14.33 -8.29 -1.30
C ALA A 121 -14.66 -8.48 -2.79
N SER A 122 -15.11 -7.42 -3.45
CA SER A 122 -15.34 -7.46 -4.89
C SER A 122 -14.03 -7.59 -5.68
N PRO A 123 -14.06 -8.10 -6.91
CA PRO A 123 -12.87 -8.23 -7.74
C PRO A 123 -12.08 -6.93 -7.83
N GLY A 124 -10.77 -7.01 -7.65
CA GLY A 124 -9.86 -5.87 -7.66
C GLY A 124 -9.87 -5.03 -6.37
N MET A 125 -10.58 -5.47 -5.33
CA MET A 125 -10.58 -4.82 -4.02
C MET A 125 -9.57 -5.48 -3.09
N GLY A 126 -8.67 -4.66 -2.57
CA GLY A 126 -7.59 -5.10 -1.69
C GLY A 126 -6.60 -3.99 -1.46
N PHE A 127 -5.43 -4.33 -0.98
CA PHE A 127 -4.38 -3.36 -0.67
C PHE A 127 -2.97 -3.94 -0.82
N LEU A 128 -2.02 -3.05 -0.95
CA LEU A 128 -0.60 -3.38 -0.99
C LEU A 128 -0.13 -3.76 0.41
N HIS A 129 0.58 -4.87 0.53
CA HIS A 129 1.19 -5.29 1.79
C HIS A 129 2.45 -6.12 1.56
N HIS A 130 3.22 -6.34 2.63
CA HIS A 130 4.38 -7.23 2.62
C HIS A 130 3.94 -8.69 2.49
N LEU A 131 4.73 -9.47 1.77
CA LEU A 131 4.71 -10.94 1.84
C LEU A 131 5.84 -11.40 2.77
N GLY A 132 5.53 -12.30 3.68
CA GLY A 132 6.49 -12.97 4.54
C GLY A 132 6.43 -14.47 4.36
N GLU A 133 7.39 -15.19 4.93
CA GLU A 133 7.54 -16.64 4.79
C GLU A 133 7.58 -17.08 3.32
N VAL A 134 8.14 -16.21 2.46
CA VAL A 134 8.37 -16.45 1.04
C VAL A 134 9.84 -16.27 0.69
N GLU A 135 10.36 -17.07 -0.18
CA GLU A 135 11.66 -16.83 -0.78
C GLU A 135 11.52 -15.71 -1.83
N PRO A 136 12.41 -14.70 -1.83
CA PRO A 136 12.32 -13.57 -2.76
C PRO A 136 12.80 -13.97 -4.17
N ASP A 137 12.10 -14.92 -4.77
CA ASP A 137 12.38 -15.50 -6.07
C ASP A 137 11.12 -15.36 -6.95
N PRO A 138 11.21 -14.69 -8.11
CA PRO A 138 10.08 -14.49 -9.00
C PRO A 138 9.52 -15.80 -9.57
N GLU A 139 10.28 -16.91 -9.56
CA GLU A 139 9.80 -18.21 -9.99
C GLU A 139 8.94 -18.90 -8.92
N LYS A 140 9.12 -18.53 -7.65
CA LYS A 140 8.41 -19.13 -6.50
C LYS A 140 7.17 -18.34 -6.08
N ILE A 141 7.10 -17.06 -6.41
CA ILE A 141 5.96 -16.21 -6.12
C ILE A 141 5.15 -16.03 -7.41
N GLN A 142 3.86 -16.37 -7.36
CA GLN A 142 3.01 -16.33 -8.55
C GLN A 142 1.75 -15.49 -8.32
N VAL A 143 1.33 -14.77 -9.36
CA VAL A 143 0.00 -14.15 -9.42
C VAL A 143 -1.05 -15.26 -9.30
N GLY A 144 -2.08 -15.04 -8.50
CA GLY A 144 -3.09 -16.05 -8.20
C GLY A 144 -2.80 -16.91 -6.96
N MET A 145 -1.59 -16.82 -6.37
CA MET A 145 -1.25 -17.53 -5.14
C MET A 145 -2.15 -17.09 -3.98
N LYS A 146 -2.66 -18.05 -3.21
CA LYS A 146 -3.45 -17.80 -2.01
C LYS A 146 -2.56 -17.42 -0.84
N VAL A 147 -3.01 -16.41 -0.10
CA VAL A 147 -2.28 -15.88 1.06
C VAL A 147 -3.22 -15.61 2.23
N LYS A 148 -2.67 -15.60 3.43
CA LYS A 148 -3.38 -15.29 4.67
C LYS A 148 -2.61 -14.24 5.47
N ALA A 149 -3.33 -13.33 6.09
CA ALA A 149 -2.74 -12.32 6.96
C ALA A 149 -2.16 -12.95 8.24
N VAL A 150 -0.96 -12.54 8.60
CA VAL A 150 -0.33 -12.81 9.88
C VAL A 150 -0.43 -11.54 10.71
N TRP A 151 -1.24 -11.58 11.75
CA TRP A 151 -1.52 -10.44 12.60
C TRP A 151 -0.46 -10.28 13.70
N LYS A 152 -0.21 -9.03 14.11
CA LYS A 152 0.48 -8.76 15.37
C LYS A 152 -0.30 -9.30 16.56
N PRO A 153 0.36 -9.65 17.68
CA PRO A 153 -0.33 -9.88 18.95
C PRO A 153 -1.28 -8.72 19.28
N ARG A 154 -2.40 -9.03 19.94
CA ARG A 154 -3.46 -8.04 20.20
C ARG A 154 -2.94 -6.79 20.92
N GLU A 155 -2.02 -6.97 21.84
CA GLU A 155 -1.43 -5.92 22.68
C GLU A 155 -0.53 -4.95 21.87
N GLN A 156 -0.08 -5.36 20.67
CA GLN A 156 0.78 -4.58 19.79
C GLN A 156 0.02 -3.92 18.63
N ARG A 157 -1.31 -4.10 18.59
CA ARG A 157 -2.14 -3.53 17.53
C ARG A 157 -2.55 -2.11 17.91
N GLU A 158 -2.33 -1.19 17.00
CA GLU A 158 -2.54 0.24 17.20
C GLU A 158 -3.71 0.82 16.39
N GLY A 159 -4.30 0.02 15.50
CA GLY A 159 -5.27 0.49 14.51
C GLY A 159 -4.56 1.02 13.26
N SER A 160 -3.61 0.27 12.77
CA SER A 160 -2.82 0.59 11.59
C SER A 160 -2.87 -0.57 10.58
N ILE A 161 -2.64 -0.27 9.31
CA ILE A 161 -2.45 -1.31 8.28
C ILE A 161 -1.29 -2.25 8.64
N THR A 162 -0.31 -1.75 9.38
CA THR A 162 0.83 -2.53 9.87
C THR A 162 0.49 -3.45 11.04
N ASP A 163 -0.77 -3.49 11.51
CA ASP A 163 -1.24 -4.50 12.47
C ASP A 163 -1.29 -5.91 11.84
N ILE A 164 -1.40 -5.96 10.52
CA ILE A 164 -0.98 -7.12 9.74
C ILE A 164 0.54 -7.02 9.59
N LYS A 165 1.28 -8.03 10.04
CA LYS A 165 2.74 -8.07 9.89
C LYS A 165 3.14 -8.30 8.44
N TYR A 166 2.50 -9.27 7.80
CA TYR A 166 2.66 -9.65 6.39
C TYR A 166 1.55 -10.62 6.00
N PHE A 167 1.40 -10.86 4.72
CA PHE A 167 0.65 -12.00 4.22
C PHE A 167 1.61 -13.16 3.93
N LYS A 168 1.20 -14.37 4.26
CA LYS A 168 1.95 -15.59 3.96
C LYS A 168 1.19 -16.51 3.02
N PRO A 169 1.90 -17.28 2.18
CA PRO A 169 1.26 -18.32 1.35
C PRO A 169 0.46 -19.31 2.19
N VAL A 170 -0.69 -19.73 1.63
CA VAL A 170 -1.45 -20.86 2.16
C VAL A 170 -1.17 -22.05 1.23
N HIS A 171 -0.43 -23.01 1.73
CA HIS A 171 -0.25 -24.26 1.00
C HIS A 171 -1.57 -25.02 1.08
N GLY A 172 -2.14 -25.42 -0.06
CA GLY A 172 -3.45 -26.04 -0.13
C GLY A 172 -3.54 -27.28 0.78
N GLY A 173 -4.43 -27.21 1.79
CA GLY A 173 -4.67 -28.31 2.72
C GLY A 173 -5.26 -27.93 4.08
N GLU A 174 -5.82 -26.72 4.26
CA GLU A 174 -6.64 -26.39 5.44
C GLU A 174 -7.93 -25.68 5.05
#